data_1dfb76520f1135cb77145e8ef132eb6d
#
_entry.id   1dfb76520f1135cb77145e8ef132eb6d
#
_cell.length_a   1.000
_cell.length_b   1.000
_cell.length_c   1.000
_cell.angle_alpha   90.00
_cell.angle_beta   90.00
_cell.angle_gamma   90.00
#
_symmetry.space_group_name_H-M   'P 1'
#
loop_
_entity.id
_entity.type
_entity.pdbx_description
1 polymer ?
#
loop_
_entity_poly.entity_id
_entity_poly.type
_entity_poly.pdbx_seq_one_letter_code
_entity_poly.pdbx_strand_id
1 'polypeptide(L)'
;MIISLFVVSSFAIADNQVKILMLGDSLTQGYGLEEKSGLVPVLQRWLSSNETDVLLINGGVSGDTTLGGLERLDWLLTPDIDGVVVALGGNDLLRGFNPVFTKNNLEKIFTQLESKGISAAVVGTISPLNYGPEFKKEFDDIFPALAKEYGLFYVDSFFVPLVDKQTQQISINLLQNDGIHPNDKGVEAIVAYIGPVIKDFIKSLSQL
;
A
#
# COMPACT_ATOMS: atom_id res chain seq x y z
N MET A 1 -29.74 41.12 -41.12
CA MET A 1 -29.92 40.45 -39.82
C MET A 1 -28.78 39.44 -39.71
N ILE A 2 -27.70 39.81 -38.96
CA ILE A 2 -26.49 38.98 -38.84
C ILE A 2 -26.66 38.15 -37.57
N ILE A 3 -26.78 36.83 -37.73
CA ILE A 3 -26.85 35.89 -36.60
C ILE A 3 -25.40 35.53 -36.23
N SER A 4 -24.90 36.08 -35.13
CA SER A 4 -23.63 35.68 -34.55
C SER A 4 -23.83 34.33 -33.82
N LEU A 5 -23.18 33.29 -34.33
CA LEU A 5 -23.11 31.98 -33.72
C LEU A 5 -22.04 31.99 -32.63
N PHE A 6 -22.43 32.02 -31.37
CA PHE A 6 -21.52 31.83 -30.24
C PHE A 6 -21.17 30.33 -30.13
N VAL A 7 -19.96 29.96 -30.51
CA VAL A 7 -19.41 28.63 -30.21
C VAL A 7 -18.95 28.64 -28.76
N VAL A 8 -19.71 28.01 -27.90
CA VAL A 8 -19.27 27.73 -26.49
C VAL A 8 -18.35 26.54 -26.55
N SER A 9 -17.06 26.77 -26.50
CA SER A 9 -16.06 25.73 -26.31
C SER A 9 -16.14 25.24 -24.88
N SER A 10 -16.77 24.08 -24.65
CA SER A 10 -16.66 23.36 -23.37
C SER A 10 -15.24 22.84 -23.24
N PHE A 11 -14.43 23.52 -22.45
CA PHE A 11 -13.19 22.92 -21.95
C PHE A 11 -13.59 21.75 -21.04
N ALA A 12 -13.35 20.52 -21.46
CA ALA A 12 -13.32 19.39 -20.56
C ALA A 12 -12.20 19.68 -19.56
N ILE A 13 -12.54 19.94 -18.31
CA ILE A 13 -11.60 19.92 -17.19
C ILE A 13 -11.15 18.46 -17.15
N ALA A 14 -9.91 18.19 -17.52
CA ALA A 14 -9.30 16.90 -17.31
C ALA A 14 -9.42 16.62 -15.80
N ASP A 15 -9.97 15.45 -15.47
CA ASP A 15 -10.03 14.98 -14.09
C ASP A 15 -8.57 14.74 -13.66
N ASN A 16 -8.00 15.73 -12.98
CA ASN A 16 -6.58 15.76 -12.60
C ASN A 16 -6.37 15.15 -11.22
N GLN A 17 -7.31 14.27 -10.81
CA GLN A 17 -7.23 13.57 -9.52
C GLN A 17 -6.08 12.57 -9.54
N VAL A 18 -5.17 12.69 -8.57
CA VAL A 18 -4.04 11.74 -8.39
C VAL A 18 -4.58 10.33 -8.17
N LYS A 19 -4.05 9.35 -8.91
CA LYS A 19 -4.46 7.94 -8.83
C LYS A 19 -3.34 7.09 -8.27
N ILE A 20 -3.60 6.42 -7.15
CA ILE A 20 -2.65 5.56 -6.44
C ILE A 20 -3.11 4.11 -6.48
N LEU A 21 -2.28 3.26 -7.05
CA LEU A 21 -2.47 1.81 -6.96
C LEU A 21 -1.99 1.30 -5.60
N MET A 22 -2.87 0.64 -4.86
CA MET A 22 -2.55 -0.08 -3.63
C MET A 22 -2.24 -1.54 -3.98
N LEU A 23 -0.98 -1.87 -4.31
CA LEU A 23 -0.54 -3.22 -4.65
C LEU A 23 -0.27 -4.01 -3.37
N GLY A 24 -1.07 -5.04 -3.09
CA GLY A 24 -0.94 -5.78 -1.84
C GLY A 24 -1.64 -7.13 -1.83
N ASP A 25 -1.77 -7.69 -0.64
CA ASP A 25 -2.36 -8.98 -0.38
C ASP A 25 -3.77 -8.89 0.24
N SER A 26 -4.13 -9.82 1.13
CA SER A 26 -5.42 -9.86 1.83
C SER A 26 -5.71 -8.64 2.69
N LEU A 27 -4.67 -8.01 3.27
CA LEU A 27 -4.83 -6.81 4.08
C LEU A 27 -5.28 -5.63 3.20
N THR A 28 -4.68 -5.48 2.04
CA THR A 28 -5.06 -4.46 1.05
C THR A 28 -6.42 -4.75 0.44
N GLN A 29 -6.70 -6.02 0.11
CA GLN A 29 -8.00 -6.43 -0.43
C GLN A 29 -9.16 -6.13 0.53
N GLY A 30 -8.94 -6.23 1.86
CA GLY A 30 -9.97 -6.12 2.89
C GLY A 30 -10.64 -7.46 3.21
N TYR A 31 -9.84 -8.54 3.22
CA TYR A 31 -10.32 -9.91 3.48
C TYR A 31 -11.16 -10.01 4.75
N GLY A 32 -12.33 -10.67 4.64
CA GLY A 32 -13.22 -10.95 5.77
C GLY A 32 -14.03 -9.75 6.28
N LEU A 33 -13.91 -8.57 5.66
CA LEU A 33 -14.61 -7.34 6.03
C LEU A 33 -15.69 -6.98 5.01
N GLU A 34 -16.67 -6.19 5.42
CA GLU A 34 -17.52 -5.50 4.47
C GLU A 34 -16.67 -4.55 3.62
N GLU A 35 -17.00 -4.38 2.33
CA GLU A 35 -16.21 -3.57 1.40
C GLU A 35 -15.86 -2.19 1.97
N LYS A 36 -16.83 -1.48 2.56
CA LYS A 36 -16.63 -0.15 3.15
C LYS A 36 -15.67 -0.12 4.35
N SER A 37 -15.46 -1.27 5.01
CA SER A 37 -14.59 -1.42 6.20
C SER A 37 -13.18 -1.89 5.84
N GLY A 38 -12.91 -2.25 4.59
CA GLY A 38 -11.59 -2.63 4.12
C GLY A 38 -10.58 -1.48 4.17
N LEU A 39 -9.29 -1.82 4.13
CA LEU A 39 -8.18 -0.87 4.27
C LEU A 39 -8.28 0.28 3.25
N VAL A 40 -8.45 -0.04 1.97
CA VAL A 40 -8.44 0.97 0.90
C VAL A 40 -9.60 1.96 1.02
N PRO A 41 -10.88 1.56 1.16
CA PRO A 41 -11.96 2.52 1.35
C PRO A 41 -11.90 3.30 2.67
N VAL A 42 -11.34 2.73 3.75
CA VAL A 42 -11.14 3.48 5.01
C VAL A 42 -10.04 4.53 4.83
N LEU A 43 -8.92 4.18 4.20
CA LEU A 43 -7.83 5.10 3.89
C LEU A 43 -8.29 6.21 2.92
N GLN A 44 -9.10 5.87 1.91
CA GLN A 44 -9.70 6.83 0.99
C GLN A 44 -10.51 7.90 1.74
N ARG A 45 -11.39 7.48 2.66
CA ARG A 45 -12.17 8.42 3.48
C ARG A 45 -11.30 9.26 4.41
N TRP A 46 -10.27 8.65 4.99
CA TRP A 46 -9.33 9.36 5.85
C TRP A 46 -8.59 10.46 5.07
N LEU A 47 -8.07 10.14 3.87
CA LEU A 47 -7.39 11.10 3.01
C LEU A 47 -8.32 12.24 2.59
N SER A 48 -9.54 11.93 2.16
CA SER A 48 -10.54 12.94 1.81
C SER A 48 -10.88 13.86 2.99
N SER A 49 -11.01 13.30 4.20
CA SER A 49 -11.25 14.08 5.43
C SER A 49 -10.05 14.93 5.84
N ASN A 50 -8.87 14.64 5.30
CA ASN A 50 -7.63 15.39 5.50
C ASN A 50 -7.25 16.23 4.27
N GLU A 51 -8.26 16.67 3.48
CA GLU A 51 -8.10 17.57 2.33
C GLU A 51 -7.11 17.05 1.27
N THR A 52 -7.10 15.74 1.04
CA THR A 52 -6.27 15.12 0.00
C THR A 52 -7.18 14.57 -1.09
N ASP A 53 -7.13 15.19 -2.25
CA ASP A 53 -7.88 14.75 -3.44
C ASP A 53 -7.07 13.65 -4.16
N VAL A 54 -7.53 12.41 -4.03
CA VAL A 54 -6.87 11.23 -4.56
C VAL A 54 -7.89 10.13 -4.82
N LEU A 55 -7.64 9.31 -5.81
CA LEU A 55 -8.35 8.05 -6.04
C LEU A 55 -7.43 6.88 -5.70
N LEU A 56 -7.80 6.10 -4.70
CA LEU A 56 -7.10 4.86 -4.37
C LEU A 56 -7.71 3.68 -5.15
N ILE A 57 -6.87 2.96 -5.87
CA ILE A 57 -7.25 1.77 -6.62
C ILE A 57 -6.82 0.53 -5.84
N ASN A 58 -7.79 -0.30 -5.45
CA ASN A 58 -7.51 -1.52 -4.71
C ASN A 58 -6.92 -2.60 -5.62
N GLY A 59 -5.63 -2.83 -5.50
CA GLY A 59 -4.88 -3.89 -6.17
C GLY A 59 -4.53 -5.05 -5.23
N GLY A 60 -5.28 -5.25 -4.15
CA GLY A 60 -5.06 -6.35 -3.21
C GLY A 60 -5.59 -7.69 -3.73
N VAL A 61 -4.84 -8.75 -3.53
CA VAL A 61 -5.24 -10.14 -3.83
C VAL A 61 -4.87 -11.04 -2.65
N SER A 62 -5.88 -11.66 -2.02
CA SER A 62 -5.66 -12.56 -0.87
C SER A 62 -4.68 -13.69 -1.20
N GLY A 63 -3.73 -13.90 -0.31
CA GLY A 63 -2.71 -14.93 -0.48
C GLY A 63 -1.55 -14.56 -1.39
N ASP A 64 -1.55 -13.35 -1.95
CA ASP A 64 -0.50 -12.93 -2.88
C ASP A 64 0.85 -12.81 -2.17
N THR A 65 1.88 -13.29 -2.85
CA THR A 65 3.29 -13.14 -2.47
C THR A 65 3.92 -11.99 -3.24
N THR A 66 5.17 -11.66 -2.92
CA THR A 66 5.92 -10.68 -3.71
C THR A 66 6.05 -11.10 -5.17
N LEU A 67 6.15 -12.41 -5.47
CA LEU A 67 6.15 -12.92 -6.85
C LEU A 67 4.79 -12.71 -7.53
N GLY A 68 3.68 -13.04 -6.86
CA GLY A 68 2.35 -12.86 -7.43
C GLY A 68 2.05 -11.39 -7.75
N GLY A 69 2.43 -10.48 -6.84
CA GLY A 69 2.33 -9.04 -7.08
C GLY A 69 3.18 -8.57 -8.28
N LEU A 70 4.42 -9.09 -8.40
CA LEU A 70 5.30 -8.79 -9.53
C LEU A 70 4.69 -9.24 -10.88
N GLU A 71 4.15 -10.46 -10.94
CA GLU A 71 3.60 -11.05 -12.16
C GLU A 71 2.39 -10.28 -12.71
N ARG A 72 1.61 -9.62 -11.83
CA ARG A 72 0.43 -8.86 -12.25
C ARG A 72 0.65 -7.35 -12.31
N LEU A 73 1.84 -6.85 -11.94
CA LEU A 73 2.13 -5.42 -11.86
C LEU A 73 1.89 -4.71 -13.20
N ASP A 74 2.43 -5.21 -14.30
CA ASP A 74 2.28 -4.59 -15.63
C ASP A 74 0.81 -4.45 -16.05
N TRP A 75 0.00 -5.45 -15.72
CA TRP A 75 -1.42 -5.43 -16.04
C TRP A 75 -2.20 -4.38 -15.22
N LEU A 76 -1.74 -4.08 -14.00
CA LEU A 76 -2.37 -3.09 -13.12
C LEU A 76 -1.92 -1.65 -13.41
N LEU A 77 -0.74 -1.48 -14.01
CA LEU A 77 -0.19 -0.16 -14.32
C LEU A 77 -0.82 0.42 -15.58
N THR A 78 -2.04 0.93 -15.45
CA THR A 78 -2.68 1.72 -16.50
C THR A 78 -1.99 3.09 -16.64
N PRO A 79 -2.07 3.76 -17.83
CA PRO A 79 -1.35 5.02 -18.07
C PRO A 79 -1.73 6.19 -17.16
N ASP A 80 -2.80 6.06 -16.39
CA ASP A 80 -3.35 7.07 -15.48
C ASP A 80 -2.98 6.81 -14.01
N ILE A 81 -2.08 5.85 -13.73
CA ILE A 81 -1.55 5.61 -12.38
C ILE A 81 -0.38 6.58 -12.13
N ASP A 82 -0.51 7.43 -11.12
CA ASP A 82 0.51 8.42 -10.74
C ASP A 82 1.51 7.87 -9.72
N GLY A 83 1.11 6.87 -8.92
CA GLY A 83 1.99 6.27 -7.91
C GLY A 83 1.49 4.93 -7.42
N VAL A 84 2.37 4.19 -6.75
CA VAL A 84 2.08 2.84 -6.22
C VAL A 84 2.47 2.74 -4.75
N VAL A 85 1.57 2.21 -3.93
CA VAL A 85 1.90 1.76 -2.57
C VAL A 85 2.03 0.24 -2.60
N VAL A 86 3.22 -0.27 -2.33
CA VAL A 86 3.53 -1.70 -2.31
C VAL A 86 3.43 -2.23 -0.87
N ALA A 87 2.52 -3.15 -0.62
CA ALA A 87 2.29 -3.79 0.68
C ALA A 87 2.24 -5.32 0.50
N LEU A 88 3.40 -5.91 0.23
CA LEU A 88 3.60 -7.34 -0.04
C LEU A 88 4.74 -7.89 0.82
N GLY A 89 4.79 -9.21 0.96
CA GLY A 89 5.80 -9.93 1.74
C GLY A 89 5.23 -10.69 2.94
N GLY A 90 4.01 -10.35 3.38
CA GLY A 90 3.34 -11.07 4.45
C GLY A 90 3.14 -12.55 4.14
N ASN A 91 2.73 -12.89 2.93
CA ASN A 91 2.55 -14.27 2.51
C ASN A 91 3.87 -15.01 2.23
N ASP A 92 4.91 -14.32 1.80
CA ASP A 92 6.27 -14.87 1.71
C ASP A 92 6.75 -15.31 3.11
N LEU A 93 6.56 -14.43 4.10
CA LEU A 93 6.87 -14.69 5.50
C LEU A 93 6.06 -15.89 6.06
N LEU A 94 4.74 -15.89 5.90
CA LEU A 94 3.86 -16.95 6.38
C LEU A 94 4.21 -18.33 5.79
N ARG A 95 4.74 -18.36 4.56
CA ARG A 95 5.19 -19.58 3.88
C ARG A 95 6.65 -19.93 4.16
N GLY A 96 7.36 -19.13 4.95
CA GLY A 96 8.76 -19.34 5.28
C GLY A 96 9.69 -19.26 4.06
N PHE A 97 9.36 -18.41 3.08
CA PHE A 97 10.23 -18.21 1.92
C PHE A 97 11.52 -17.53 2.35
N ASN A 98 12.61 -17.89 1.65
CA ASN A 98 13.91 -17.29 1.91
C ASN A 98 13.84 -15.76 1.73
N PRO A 99 14.33 -14.96 2.69
CA PRO A 99 14.32 -13.49 2.62
C PRO A 99 14.92 -12.93 1.31
N VAL A 100 15.95 -13.58 0.76
CA VAL A 100 16.54 -13.19 -0.52
C VAL A 100 15.55 -13.30 -1.68
N PHE A 101 14.65 -14.28 -1.66
CA PHE A 101 13.60 -14.42 -2.68
C PHE A 101 12.61 -13.24 -2.61
N THR A 102 12.14 -12.90 -1.41
CA THR A 102 11.26 -11.76 -1.16
C THR A 102 11.91 -10.45 -1.62
N LYS A 103 13.17 -10.23 -1.21
CA LYS A 103 13.95 -9.06 -1.59
C LYS A 103 14.05 -8.92 -3.11
N ASN A 104 14.47 -9.98 -3.81
CA ASN A 104 14.66 -9.96 -5.27
C ASN A 104 13.37 -9.64 -6.04
N ASN A 105 12.21 -10.09 -5.56
CA ASN A 105 10.94 -9.77 -6.20
C ASN A 105 10.55 -8.30 -5.96
N LEU A 106 10.73 -7.79 -4.75
CA LEU A 106 10.49 -6.38 -4.44
C LEU A 106 11.43 -5.46 -5.23
N GLU A 107 12.72 -5.81 -5.36
CA GLU A 107 13.68 -5.08 -6.21
C GLU A 107 13.19 -5.00 -7.66
N LYS A 108 12.70 -6.11 -8.22
CA LYS A 108 12.13 -6.10 -9.58
C LYS A 108 10.90 -5.21 -9.69
N ILE A 109 10.01 -5.22 -8.67
CA ILE A 109 8.85 -4.33 -8.63
C ILE A 109 9.30 -2.88 -8.67
N PHE A 110 10.24 -2.48 -7.79
CA PHE A 110 10.69 -1.09 -7.72
C PHE A 110 11.50 -0.67 -8.95
N THR A 111 12.36 -1.53 -9.48
CA THR A 111 13.07 -1.28 -10.75
C THR A 111 12.09 -1.06 -11.91
N GLN A 112 11.01 -1.85 -11.97
CA GLN A 112 10.00 -1.71 -13.01
C GLN A 112 9.23 -0.38 -12.87
N LEU A 113 8.85 0.01 -11.64
CA LEU A 113 8.20 1.30 -11.37
C LEU A 113 9.11 2.47 -11.74
N GLU A 114 10.38 2.43 -11.29
CA GLU A 114 11.39 3.44 -11.61
C GLU A 114 11.59 3.59 -13.14
N SER A 115 11.69 2.47 -13.87
CA SER A 115 11.85 2.48 -15.33
C SER A 115 10.68 3.14 -16.06
N LYS A 116 9.50 3.18 -15.45
CA LYS A 116 8.28 3.81 -15.96
C LYS A 116 8.10 5.25 -15.43
N GLY A 117 9.00 5.73 -14.56
CA GLY A 117 8.88 7.03 -13.90
C GLY A 117 7.75 7.11 -12.87
N ILE A 118 7.29 5.97 -12.34
CA ILE A 118 6.21 5.90 -11.37
C ILE A 118 6.80 5.87 -9.96
N SER A 119 6.49 6.88 -9.16
CA SER A 119 6.91 6.95 -7.76
C SER A 119 6.24 5.88 -6.89
N ALA A 120 6.92 5.45 -5.83
CA ALA A 120 6.39 4.43 -4.96
C ALA A 120 6.55 4.74 -3.46
N ALA A 121 5.66 4.14 -2.68
CA ALA A 121 5.81 3.96 -1.23
C ALA A 121 5.81 2.46 -0.92
N VAL A 122 6.42 2.08 0.19
CA VAL A 122 6.45 0.68 0.65
C VAL A 122 5.99 0.58 2.09
N VAL A 123 5.14 -0.42 2.34
CA VAL A 123 4.74 -0.84 3.68
C VAL A 123 5.47 -2.15 3.98
N GLY A 124 6.30 -2.12 5.00
CA GLY A 124 7.09 -3.27 5.41
C GLY A 124 6.28 -4.34 6.14
N THR A 125 6.95 -5.44 6.37
CA THR A 125 6.46 -6.56 7.16
C THR A 125 7.51 -6.93 8.19
N ILE A 126 7.11 -7.17 9.43
CA ILE A 126 7.99 -7.53 10.54
C ILE A 126 7.84 -9.01 10.83
N SER A 127 8.96 -9.74 10.79
CA SER A 127 8.98 -11.18 11.06
C SER A 127 8.89 -11.46 12.56
N PRO A 128 8.08 -12.45 13.00
CA PRO A 128 8.20 -13.01 14.33
C PRO A 128 9.49 -13.85 14.47
N LEU A 129 9.79 -14.28 15.69
CA LEU A 129 11.01 -15.07 16.00
C LEU A 129 10.90 -16.57 15.70
N ASN A 130 9.76 -17.06 15.22
CA ASN A 130 9.50 -18.49 14.99
C ASN A 130 10.43 -19.16 13.96
N TYR A 131 11.00 -18.38 13.05
CA TYR A 131 12.01 -18.84 12.07
C TYR A 131 13.46 -18.62 12.55
N GLY A 132 13.64 -18.13 13.77
CA GLY A 132 14.96 -17.82 14.35
C GLY A 132 15.40 -16.37 14.14
N PRO A 133 16.40 -15.93 14.93
CA PRO A 133 16.83 -14.54 14.95
C PRO A 133 17.53 -14.08 13.65
N GLU A 134 18.24 -14.98 12.99
CA GLU A 134 18.93 -14.67 11.73
C GLU A 134 17.92 -14.39 10.61
N PHE A 135 16.94 -15.29 10.43
CA PHE A 135 15.85 -15.08 9.47
C PHE A 135 15.11 -13.78 9.76
N LYS A 136 14.73 -13.54 11.03
CA LYS A 136 14.06 -12.31 11.41
C LYS A 136 14.85 -11.09 10.99
N LYS A 137 16.16 -11.06 11.31
CA LYS A 137 17.02 -9.93 10.96
C LYS A 137 17.09 -9.72 9.45
N GLU A 138 17.32 -10.78 8.69
CA GLU A 138 17.42 -10.72 7.23
C GLU A 138 16.11 -10.24 6.60
N PHE A 139 14.96 -10.72 7.10
CA PHE A 139 13.65 -10.35 6.58
C PHE A 139 13.28 -8.90 6.93
N ASP A 140 13.46 -8.49 8.18
CA ASP A 140 13.10 -7.16 8.65
C ASP A 140 13.97 -6.06 7.98
N ASP A 141 15.22 -6.37 7.63
CA ASP A 141 16.14 -5.44 6.97
C ASP A 141 15.77 -5.17 5.48
N ILE A 142 14.94 -6.00 4.84
CA ILE A 142 14.59 -5.88 3.42
C ILE A 142 13.96 -4.51 3.12
N PHE A 143 12.88 -4.19 3.81
CA PHE A 143 12.04 -3.05 3.49
C PHE A 143 12.73 -1.70 3.71
N PRO A 144 13.37 -1.43 4.87
CA PRO A 144 14.09 -0.19 5.07
C PRO A 144 15.31 -0.04 4.14
N ALA A 145 15.98 -1.16 3.77
CA ALA A 145 17.08 -1.13 2.81
C ALA A 145 16.59 -0.72 1.42
N LEU A 146 15.52 -1.35 0.93
CA LEU A 146 14.92 -1.01 -0.38
C LEU A 146 14.34 0.40 -0.38
N ALA A 147 13.69 0.82 0.71
CA ALA A 147 13.18 2.19 0.83
C ALA A 147 14.30 3.22 0.68
N LYS A 148 15.46 2.98 1.30
CA LYS A 148 16.64 3.84 1.19
C LYS A 148 17.26 3.81 -0.22
N GLU A 149 17.35 2.62 -0.82
CA GLU A 149 17.97 2.40 -2.13
C GLU A 149 17.19 3.08 -3.25
N TYR A 150 15.87 2.95 -3.24
CA TYR A 150 14.96 3.48 -4.27
C TYR A 150 14.33 4.83 -3.90
N GLY A 151 14.68 5.42 -2.74
CA GLY A 151 14.12 6.71 -2.30
C GLY A 151 12.62 6.67 -2.01
N LEU A 152 12.10 5.55 -1.49
CA LEU A 152 10.67 5.34 -1.27
C LEU A 152 10.20 5.98 0.03
N PHE A 153 8.93 6.41 0.05
CA PHE A 153 8.22 6.62 1.31
C PHE A 153 8.04 5.27 2.01
N TYR A 154 8.32 5.23 3.32
CA TYR A 154 8.39 3.99 4.07
C TYR A 154 7.49 3.99 5.29
N VAL A 155 6.75 2.92 5.46
CA VAL A 155 6.00 2.56 6.67
C VAL A 155 6.54 1.24 7.20
N ASP A 156 6.84 1.15 8.49
CA ASP A 156 7.45 -0.05 9.09
C ASP A 156 6.58 -1.31 8.90
N SER A 157 5.31 -1.24 9.29
CA SER A 157 4.35 -2.34 9.08
C SER A 157 2.93 -1.91 9.41
N PHE A 158 1.94 -2.52 8.78
CA PHE A 158 0.53 -2.40 9.17
C PHE A 158 0.26 -2.83 10.61
N PHE A 159 1.07 -3.73 11.17
CA PHE A 159 0.86 -4.29 12.50
C PHE A 159 1.40 -3.43 13.65
N VAL A 160 2.25 -2.44 13.38
CA VAL A 160 2.81 -1.55 14.42
C VAL A 160 1.72 -0.92 15.31
N PRO A 161 0.65 -0.33 14.77
CA PRO A 161 -0.40 0.28 15.60
C PRO A 161 -1.30 -0.74 16.32
N LEU A 162 -1.19 -2.02 15.97
CA LEU A 162 -1.97 -3.10 16.59
C LEU A 162 -1.27 -3.71 17.80
N VAL A 163 0.00 -3.38 18.03
CA VAL A 163 0.78 -3.89 19.16
C VAL A 163 0.37 -3.16 20.44
N ASP A 164 -0.05 -3.92 21.44
CA ASP A 164 -0.29 -3.42 22.79
C ASP A 164 1.04 -3.01 23.44
N LYS A 165 1.13 -1.77 23.91
CA LYS A 165 2.38 -1.20 24.46
C LYS A 165 2.83 -1.85 25.78
N GLN A 166 1.91 -2.46 26.52
CA GLN A 166 2.20 -3.09 27.82
C GLN A 166 2.67 -4.54 27.63
N THR A 167 1.96 -5.28 26.77
CA THR A 167 2.24 -6.71 26.54
C THR A 167 3.25 -6.96 25.43
N GLN A 168 3.49 -5.96 24.56
CA GLN A 168 4.30 -6.09 23.36
C GLN A 168 3.78 -7.16 22.38
N GLN A 169 2.49 -7.46 22.46
CA GLN A 169 1.80 -8.43 21.60
C GLN A 169 0.73 -7.73 20.77
N ILE A 170 0.39 -8.30 19.63
CA ILE A 170 -0.73 -7.81 18.82
C ILE A 170 -2.03 -7.99 19.61
N SER A 171 -2.81 -6.91 19.74
CA SER A 171 -4.08 -6.92 20.45
C SER A 171 -5.12 -7.76 19.70
N ILE A 172 -5.54 -8.86 20.27
CA ILE A 172 -6.56 -9.75 19.69
C ILE A 172 -7.89 -9.03 19.43
N ASN A 173 -8.19 -7.97 20.19
CA ASN A 173 -9.40 -7.15 20.01
C ASN A 173 -9.39 -6.33 18.72
N LEU A 174 -8.25 -6.22 18.03
CA LEU A 174 -8.06 -5.53 16.77
C LEU A 174 -7.97 -6.50 15.59
N LEU A 175 -8.06 -7.81 15.84
CA LEU A 175 -8.02 -8.85 14.84
C LEU A 175 -9.38 -9.53 14.66
N GLN A 176 -9.56 -10.15 13.51
CA GLN A 176 -10.64 -11.10 13.23
C GLN A 176 -10.40 -12.41 14.00
N ASN A 177 -11.38 -13.31 13.96
CA ASN A 177 -11.32 -14.59 14.67
C ASN A 177 -10.18 -15.52 14.20
N ASP A 178 -9.60 -15.25 13.04
CA ASP A 178 -8.46 -16.00 12.49
C ASP A 178 -7.11 -15.62 13.16
N GLY A 179 -7.09 -14.54 13.92
CA GLY A 179 -5.89 -14.06 14.63
C GLY A 179 -4.80 -13.48 13.72
N ILE A 180 -5.11 -13.24 12.43
CA ILE A 180 -4.17 -12.77 11.41
C ILE A 180 -4.64 -11.43 10.82
N HIS A 181 -5.90 -11.37 10.36
CA HIS A 181 -6.42 -10.20 9.68
C HIS A 181 -7.01 -9.18 10.67
N PRO A 182 -6.82 -7.87 10.44
CA PRO A 182 -7.44 -6.84 11.26
C PRO A 182 -8.95 -6.87 11.10
N ASN A 183 -9.67 -6.57 12.18
CA ASN A 183 -11.10 -6.26 12.13
C ASN A 183 -11.30 -4.75 11.82
N ASP A 184 -12.53 -4.26 11.81
CA ASP A 184 -12.85 -2.85 11.50
C ASP A 184 -12.02 -1.88 12.36
N LYS A 185 -11.91 -2.13 13.68
CA LYS A 185 -11.11 -1.30 14.59
C LYS A 185 -9.62 -1.39 14.31
N GLY A 186 -9.14 -2.56 13.94
CA GLY A 186 -7.76 -2.77 13.51
C GLY A 186 -7.44 -1.98 12.25
N VAL A 187 -8.35 -1.99 11.27
CA VAL A 187 -8.21 -1.18 10.04
C VAL A 187 -8.18 0.31 10.34
N GLU A 188 -9.05 0.80 11.22
CA GLU A 188 -9.05 2.21 11.64
C GLU A 188 -7.71 2.61 12.29
N ALA A 189 -7.17 1.75 13.17
CA ALA A 189 -5.87 1.97 13.80
C ALA A 189 -4.72 1.99 12.77
N ILE A 190 -4.74 1.05 11.82
CA ILE A 190 -3.77 1.00 10.72
C ILE A 190 -3.83 2.29 9.90
N VAL A 191 -5.02 2.71 9.48
CA VAL A 191 -5.19 3.91 8.66
C VAL A 191 -4.75 5.17 9.39
N ALA A 192 -5.04 5.30 10.67
CA ALA A 192 -4.56 6.42 11.49
C ALA A 192 -3.03 6.49 11.54
N TYR A 193 -2.34 5.33 11.49
CA TYR A 193 -0.89 5.23 11.51
C TYR A 193 -0.23 5.50 10.15
N ILE A 194 -0.73 4.86 9.08
CA ILE A 194 -0.12 4.97 7.75
C ILE A 194 -0.55 6.24 7.01
N GLY A 195 -1.75 6.74 7.30
CA GLY A 195 -2.39 7.86 6.58
C GLY A 195 -1.48 9.08 6.41
N PRO A 196 -0.79 9.57 7.46
CA PRO A 196 0.14 10.69 7.33
C PRO A 196 1.25 10.45 6.31
N VAL A 197 1.89 9.28 6.32
CA VAL A 197 2.97 8.93 5.37
C VAL A 197 2.44 8.84 3.95
N ILE A 198 1.27 8.19 3.76
CA ILE A 198 0.64 8.10 2.44
C ILE A 198 0.18 9.47 1.93
N LYS A 199 -0.33 10.34 2.81
CA LYS A 199 -0.67 11.72 2.47
C LYS A 199 0.55 12.50 1.98
N ASP A 200 1.70 12.37 2.67
CA ASP A 200 2.94 13.06 2.28
C ASP A 200 3.49 12.49 0.96
N PHE A 201 3.39 11.18 0.74
CA PHE A 201 3.69 10.56 -0.56
C PHE A 201 2.85 11.16 -1.68
N ILE A 202 1.51 11.23 -1.52
CA ILE A 202 0.60 11.79 -2.53
C ILE A 202 0.94 13.26 -2.82
N LYS A 203 1.22 14.05 -1.79
CA LYS A 203 1.62 15.46 -1.96
C LYS A 203 2.90 15.62 -2.75
N SER A 204 3.85 14.70 -2.63
CA SER A 204 5.10 14.74 -3.40
C SER A 204 4.87 14.58 -4.91
N LEU A 205 3.83 13.83 -5.31
CA LEU A 205 3.46 13.62 -6.71
C LEU A 205 2.87 14.89 -7.35
N SER A 206 2.18 15.70 -6.57
CA SER A 206 1.55 16.94 -7.06
C SER A 206 2.54 18.09 -7.25
N GLN A 207 3.82 17.90 -6.93
CA GLN A 207 4.88 18.90 -7.04
C GLN A 207 5.81 18.62 -8.24
N LEU A 208 5.57 17.55 -8.98
CA LEU A 208 6.27 17.15 -10.19
C LEU A 208 5.48 17.58 -11.44
#